data_6d9786d7a259fad63d6b6ffb1bacd863
#
_entry.id   6d9786d7a259fad63d6b6ffb1bacd863
#
_cell.length_a   1.000
_cell.length_b   1.000
_cell.length_c   1.000
_cell.angle_alpha   90.00
_cell.angle_beta   90.00
_cell.angle_gamma   90.00
#
_symmetry.space_group_name_H-M   'P 1'
#
loop_
_entity.id
_entity.type
_entity.pdbx_description
1 polymer ?
#
loop_
_entity_poly.entity_id
_entity_poly.type
_entity_poly.pdbx_seq_one_letter_code
_entity_poly.pdbx_strand_id
1 'polypeptide(L)'
;MNTLNTQNIKTSDDVIASSPWTTAEGLKPSRIVIRNLGSNGIDNSIEYVVHEEILDVDTMETWFACGNYTHDIGEAWAYFTERANRSIDKLRTVNYTLA
;
A
#
# COMPACT_ATOMS: atom_id res chain seq x y z
N MET A 1 17.23 -0.13 -17.44
CA MET A 1 15.98 -0.04 -16.64
C MET A 1 16.14 -0.89 -15.39
N ASN A 2 15.90 -0.29 -14.24
CA ASN A 2 16.04 -1.01 -12.98
C ASN A 2 14.74 -1.75 -12.64
N THR A 3 14.85 -3.05 -12.45
CA THR A 3 13.74 -3.85 -11.99
C THR A 3 13.74 -3.85 -10.45
N LEU A 4 12.58 -3.53 -9.87
CA LEU A 4 12.44 -3.57 -8.42
C LEU A 4 12.50 -5.01 -7.92
N ASN A 5 13.48 -5.30 -7.04
CA ASN A 5 13.61 -6.60 -6.44
C ASN A 5 12.74 -6.67 -5.18
N THR A 6 11.53 -7.21 -5.33
CA THR A 6 10.56 -7.27 -4.24
C THR A 6 10.87 -8.32 -3.18
N GLN A 7 11.80 -9.24 -3.45
CA GLN A 7 12.14 -10.30 -2.50
C GLN A 7 12.88 -9.79 -1.26
N ASN A 8 13.55 -8.65 -1.37
CA ASN A 8 14.35 -8.08 -0.29
C ASN A 8 13.64 -6.96 0.46
N ILE A 9 12.38 -6.68 0.12
CA ILE A 9 11.62 -5.62 0.80
C ILE A 9 11.19 -6.11 2.17
N LYS A 10 11.52 -5.31 3.19
CA LYS A 10 11.14 -5.58 4.57
C LYS A 10 9.81 -4.88 4.84
N THR A 11 8.74 -5.65 4.94
CA THR A 11 7.41 -5.13 5.23
C THR A 11 6.85 -5.76 6.50
N SER A 12 5.72 -5.22 6.97
CA SER A 12 5.06 -5.73 8.16
C SER A 12 4.37 -7.08 7.89
N ASP A 13 4.42 -7.98 8.87
CA ASP A 13 3.81 -9.31 8.76
C ASP A 13 2.28 -9.27 8.76
N ASP A 14 1.67 -8.15 9.16
CA ASP A 14 0.22 -8.01 9.25
C ASP A 14 -0.45 -7.57 7.94
N VAL A 15 0.30 -7.40 6.88
CA VAL A 15 -0.24 -7.07 5.56
C VAL A 15 -1.00 -8.28 5.01
N ILE A 16 -2.30 -8.10 4.74
CA ILE A 16 -3.15 -9.18 4.22
C ILE A 16 -3.47 -9.02 2.75
N ALA A 17 -3.26 -7.83 2.19
CA ALA A 17 -3.46 -7.57 0.76
C ALA A 17 -2.59 -6.39 0.35
N SER A 18 -2.14 -6.41 -0.90
CA SER A 18 -1.33 -5.32 -1.44
C SER A 18 -1.57 -5.17 -2.94
N SER A 19 -1.55 -3.92 -3.40
CA SER A 19 -1.50 -3.65 -4.83
C SER A 19 -0.08 -3.88 -5.35
N PRO A 20 0.12 -3.95 -6.67
CA PRO A 20 1.47 -3.93 -7.22
C PRO A 20 2.21 -2.66 -6.81
N TRP A 21 3.52 -2.77 -6.69
CA TRP A 21 4.37 -1.60 -6.51
C TRP A 21 4.29 -0.71 -7.75
N THR A 22 4.10 0.58 -7.53
CA THR A 22 4.13 1.57 -8.61
C THR A 22 5.34 2.47 -8.43
N THR A 23 5.96 2.83 -9.55
CA THR A 23 7.11 3.73 -9.56
C THR A 23 6.85 4.83 -10.56
N ALA A 24 7.30 6.03 -10.24
CA ALA A 24 7.30 7.17 -11.16
C ALA A 24 8.61 7.92 -10.98
N GLU A 25 9.06 8.56 -12.04
CA GLU A 25 10.32 9.29 -12.02
C GLU A 25 10.32 10.35 -10.92
N GLY A 26 11.37 10.35 -10.11
CA GLY A 26 11.52 11.28 -9.01
C GLY A 26 10.73 10.95 -7.76
N LEU A 27 9.97 9.86 -7.75
CA LEU A 27 9.18 9.43 -6.60
C LEU A 27 9.66 8.08 -6.08
N LYS A 28 9.49 7.86 -4.78
CA LYS A 28 9.78 6.56 -4.20
C LYS A 28 8.71 5.55 -4.61
N PRO A 29 9.07 4.27 -4.81
CA PRO A 29 8.07 3.24 -5.07
C PRO A 29 7.05 3.18 -3.95
N SER A 30 5.80 2.94 -4.30
CA SER A 30 4.75 2.79 -3.31
C SER A 30 3.69 1.79 -3.78
N ARG A 31 2.90 1.31 -2.83
CA ARG A 31 1.76 0.46 -3.08
C ARG A 31 0.69 0.72 -2.02
N ILE A 32 -0.52 0.26 -2.28
CA ILE A 32 -1.60 0.32 -1.30
C ILE A 32 -1.68 -1.04 -0.62
N VAL A 33 -1.87 -1.05 0.70
CA VAL A 33 -1.97 -2.27 1.49
C VAL A 33 -3.18 -2.22 2.41
N ILE A 34 -3.68 -3.40 2.78
CA ILE A 34 -4.56 -3.59 3.94
C ILE A 34 -3.75 -4.32 5.00
N ARG A 35 -3.76 -3.79 6.22
CA ARG A 35 -3.17 -4.47 7.37
C ARG A 35 -4.25 -4.88 8.34
N ASN A 36 -4.09 -6.07 8.92
CA ASN A 36 -4.93 -6.56 10.01
C ASN A 36 -4.21 -6.25 11.32
N LEU A 37 -4.70 -5.25 12.05
CA LEU A 37 -4.07 -4.81 13.30
C LEU A 37 -4.47 -5.67 14.51
N GLY A 38 -5.33 -6.66 14.30
CA GLY A 38 -5.75 -7.58 15.35
C GLY A 38 -6.91 -7.05 16.16
N SER A 39 -7.27 -7.82 17.18
CA SER A 39 -8.36 -7.49 18.10
C SER A 39 -7.90 -6.50 19.16
N ASN A 40 -8.79 -5.57 19.53
CA ASN A 40 -8.50 -4.62 20.61
C ASN A 40 -8.60 -5.24 22.02
N GLY A 41 -9.04 -6.52 22.11
CA GLY A 41 -9.18 -7.21 23.39
C GLY A 41 -10.40 -6.84 24.22
N ILE A 42 -11.23 -5.91 23.76
CA ILE A 42 -12.41 -5.46 24.49
C ILE A 42 -13.66 -6.13 23.96
N ASP A 43 -13.91 -6.04 22.66
CA ASP A 43 -15.12 -6.57 22.02
C ASP A 43 -14.83 -7.61 20.93
N ASN A 44 -13.58 -8.07 20.83
CA ASN A 44 -13.10 -9.01 19.81
C ASN A 44 -13.25 -8.53 18.38
N SER A 45 -13.55 -7.25 18.18
CA SER A 45 -13.53 -6.70 16.81
C SER A 45 -12.09 -6.57 16.32
N ILE A 46 -11.90 -6.85 15.04
CA ILE A 46 -10.60 -6.72 14.39
C ILE A 46 -10.54 -5.34 13.76
N GLU A 47 -9.42 -4.65 13.96
CA GLU A 47 -9.17 -3.38 13.30
C GLU A 47 -8.32 -3.59 12.05
N TYR A 48 -8.76 -2.97 10.97
CA TYR A 48 -8.02 -2.94 9.70
C TYR A 48 -7.58 -1.52 9.39
N VAL A 49 -6.48 -1.39 8.67
CA VAL A 49 -6.08 -0.10 8.12
C VAL A 49 -5.70 -0.28 6.66
N VAL A 50 -6.16 0.65 5.84
CA VAL A 50 -5.77 0.75 4.43
C VAL A 50 -4.89 1.98 4.29
N HIS A 51 -3.68 1.81 3.82
CA HIS A 51 -2.77 2.94 3.63
C HIS A 51 -1.74 2.68 2.54
N GLU A 52 -0.97 3.72 2.25
CA GLU A 52 0.15 3.64 1.33
C GLU A 52 1.38 3.11 2.06
N GLU A 53 2.05 2.16 1.45
CA GLU A 53 3.36 1.69 1.89
C GLU A 53 4.40 2.26 0.92
N ILE A 54 5.39 2.94 1.46
CA ILE A 54 6.42 3.64 0.68
C ILE A 54 7.75 2.96 0.94
N LEU A 55 8.51 2.73 -0.13
CA LEU A 55 9.77 2.01 -0.06
C LEU A 55 10.96 2.98 -0.16
N ASP A 56 11.90 2.82 0.78
CA ASP A 56 13.22 3.38 0.64
C ASP A 56 14.12 2.36 -0.08
N VAL A 57 14.49 2.66 -1.33
CA VAL A 57 15.25 1.71 -2.15
C VAL A 57 16.69 1.53 -1.66
N ASP A 58 17.21 2.45 -0.88
CA ASP A 58 18.58 2.34 -0.35
C ASP A 58 18.66 1.36 0.81
N THR A 59 17.66 1.35 1.68
CA THR A 59 17.63 0.47 2.84
C THR A 59 16.74 -0.75 2.65
N MET A 60 15.85 -0.73 1.65
CA MET A 60 14.80 -1.73 1.42
C MET A 60 13.80 -1.83 2.56
N GLU A 61 13.71 -0.78 3.36
CA GLU A 61 12.71 -0.67 4.43
C GLU A 61 11.52 0.16 3.95
N THR A 62 10.37 -0.08 4.55
CA THR A 62 9.15 0.61 4.19
C THR A 62 8.56 1.35 5.39
N TRP A 63 7.71 2.34 5.10
CA TRP A 63 6.87 2.98 6.11
C TRP A 63 5.49 3.20 5.53
N PHE A 64 4.53 3.50 6.40
CA PHE A 64 3.13 3.64 6.03
C PHE A 64 2.68 5.08 6.20
N ALA A 65 1.79 5.53 5.31
CA ALA A 65 1.25 6.88 5.33
C ALA A 65 -0.23 6.87 4.99
N CYS A 66 -0.97 7.87 5.47
CA CYS A 66 -2.35 8.17 5.08
C CYS A 66 -3.32 7.00 5.32
N GLY A 67 -3.50 6.60 6.57
CA GLY A 67 -4.34 5.45 6.91
C GLY A 67 -5.83 5.75 6.98
N ASN A 68 -6.63 4.80 6.46
CA ASN A 68 -8.08 4.72 6.68
C ASN A 68 -8.35 3.52 7.56
N TYR A 69 -8.80 3.77 8.79
CA TYR A 69 -9.04 2.71 9.77
C TYR A 69 -10.51 2.30 9.76
N THR A 70 -10.75 1.00 9.91
CA THR A 70 -12.12 0.47 9.97
C THR A 70 -12.13 -0.89 10.68
N HIS A 71 -13.27 -1.26 11.25
CA HIS A 71 -13.49 -2.59 11.80
C HIS A 71 -14.25 -3.51 10.84
N ASP A 72 -14.59 -3.00 9.65
CA ASP A 72 -15.35 -3.73 8.63
C ASP A 72 -14.42 -4.10 7.48
N ILE A 73 -14.21 -5.41 7.28
CA ILE A 73 -13.32 -5.88 6.21
C ILE A 73 -13.85 -5.49 4.81
N GLY A 74 -15.16 -5.45 4.62
CA GLY A 74 -15.76 -5.02 3.36
C GLY A 74 -15.45 -3.56 3.06
N GLU A 75 -15.51 -2.71 4.08
CA GLU A 75 -15.14 -1.30 3.96
C GLU A 75 -13.64 -1.14 3.67
N ALA A 76 -12.80 -1.97 4.33
CA ALA A 76 -11.37 -1.96 4.05
C ALA A 76 -11.07 -2.29 2.59
N TRP A 77 -11.74 -3.31 2.04
CA TRP A 77 -11.59 -3.66 0.62
C TRP A 77 -12.07 -2.55 -0.31
N ALA A 78 -13.14 -1.83 0.06
CA ALA A 78 -13.61 -0.69 -0.74
C ALA A 78 -12.58 0.44 -0.77
N TYR A 79 -12.01 0.80 0.37
CA TYR A 79 -10.93 1.79 0.45
C TYR A 79 -9.71 1.34 -0.36
N PHE A 80 -9.34 0.08 -0.22
CA PHE A 80 -8.18 -0.48 -0.92
C PHE A 80 -8.36 -0.38 -2.43
N THR A 81 -9.49 -0.84 -2.95
CA THR A 81 -9.77 -0.83 -4.39
C THR A 81 -9.74 0.59 -4.95
N GLU A 82 -10.38 1.52 -4.26
CA GLU A 82 -10.39 2.91 -4.70
C GLU A 82 -8.99 3.51 -4.76
N ARG A 83 -8.20 3.31 -3.70
CA ARG A 83 -6.85 3.87 -3.62
C ARG A 83 -5.90 3.22 -4.61
N ALA A 84 -5.98 1.90 -4.77
CA ALA A 84 -5.15 1.18 -5.73
C ALA A 84 -5.44 1.63 -7.16
N ASN A 85 -6.71 1.83 -7.51
CA ASN A 85 -7.10 2.31 -8.83
C ASN A 85 -6.59 3.73 -9.08
N ARG A 86 -6.66 4.60 -8.09
CA ARG A 86 -6.13 5.96 -8.23
C ARG A 86 -4.62 5.96 -8.48
N SER A 87 -3.89 5.09 -7.80
CA SER A 87 -2.44 4.97 -8.00
C SER A 87 -2.11 4.53 -9.43
N ILE A 88 -2.84 3.55 -9.94
CA ILE A 88 -2.66 3.07 -11.31
C ILE A 88 -2.98 4.18 -12.31
N ASP A 89 -4.05 4.93 -12.09
CA ASP A 89 -4.45 6.01 -12.98
C ASP A 89 -3.41 7.14 -13.00
N LYS A 90 -2.83 7.49 -11.85
CA LYS A 90 -1.74 8.48 -11.79
C LYS A 90 -0.53 8.01 -12.57
N LEU A 91 -0.17 6.74 -12.45
CA LEU A 91 0.96 6.18 -13.18
C LEU A 91 0.71 6.20 -14.69
N ARG A 92 -0.49 5.85 -15.12
CA ARG A 92 -0.88 5.92 -16.53
C ARG A 92 -0.79 7.35 -17.06
N THR A 93 -1.24 8.33 -16.27
CA THR A 93 -1.18 9.74 -16.67
C THR A 93 0.25 10.19 -16.87
N VAL A 94 1.15 9.83 -15.96
CA VAL A 94 2.58 10.15 -16.07
C VAL A 94 3.16 9.52 -17.33
N ASN A 95 2.90 8.24 -17.57
CA ASN A 95 3.42 7.53 -18.75
C ASN A 95 2.87 8.13 -20.04
N TYR A 96 1.61 8.51 -20.04
CA TYR A 96 0.98 9.12 -21.19
C TYR A 96 1.60 10.48 -21.52
N THR A 97 1.91 11.26 -20.50
CA THR A 97 2.54 12.58 -20.67
C THR A 97 3.96 12.47 -21.22
N LEU A 98 4.68 11.44 -20.83
CA LEU A 98 6.07 11.22 -21.27
C LEU A 98 6.15 10.60 -22.68
N ALA A 99 5.09 9.99 -23.11
CA ALA A 99 5.05 9.40 -24.44
C ALA A 99 4.86 10.48 -25.52
#